data_6f7e5f09b2308a3179b5222b3a7e2d20
#
_entry.id   6f7e5f09b2308a3179b5222b3a7e2d20
#
_cell.length_a   1.000
_cell.length_b   1.000
_cell.length_c   1.000
_cell.angle_alpha   90.00
_cell.angle_beta   90.00
_cell.angle_gamma   90.00
#
_symmetry.space_group_name_H-M   'P 1'
#
loop_
_entity.id
_entity.type
_entity.pdbx_description
1 polymer ?
#
loop_
_entity_poly.entity_id
_entity_poly.type
_entity_poly.pdbx_seq_one_letter_code
_entity_poly.pdbx_strand_id
1 'polypeptide(L)'
;MKKIGFIDFYLDEWHANNYPAWIREASNGEMEVAYAYGMIDSPHGGLTTAAWCEKYGIARCQSLEEITEKSDCLIVISRMNEKNEMVNEGLCLIPLRSGKPVYVDKTFAPDYATAARIFAVAEQSGTPCYSTSALRFAEEYAGIDTGKIAAISTFGPNDPDTYSIHQLEPIMMLMKTPVRQVLFSGDSTWYTVLLRFADGRLGSLTGLMGGSPFITNIQMDGGARCITVTSDFFGAFIAELVEFFRTAEVKVPHEETLQIMAVRGAMLQAQKTPGVWMDV
;
A
#
# COMPACT_ATOMS: atom_id res chain seq x y z
N MET A 1 -8.30 -6.04 25.28
CA MET A 1 -8.16 -6.45 23.88
C MET A 1 -8.64 -5.31 23.01
N LYS A 2 -7.75 -4.77 22.14
CA LYS A 2 -8.14 -3.71 21.18
C LYS A 2 -9.02 -4.28 20.08
N LYS A 3 -10.07 -3.55 19.73
CA LYS A 3 -11.05 -3.93 18.72
C LYS A 3 -10.77 -3.18 17.43
N ILE A 4 -10.49 -3.92 16.37
CA ILE A 4 -10.21 -3.40 15.04
C ILE A 4 -11.48 -3.47 14.18
N GLY A 5 -11.75 -2.41 13.45
CA GLY A 5 -12.79 -2.36 12.43
C GLY A 5 -12.19 -2.58 11.03
N PHE A 6 -12.75 -3.53 10.28
CA PHE A 6 -12.43 -3.77 8.87
C PHE A 6 -13.45 -3.11 7.97
N ILE A 7 -12.98 -2.29 7.05
CA ILE A 7 -13.80 -1.58 6.08
C ILE A 7 -13.30 -1.94 4.68
N ASP A 8 -14.18 -2.46 3.83
CA ASP A 8 -13.85 -2.83 2.46
C ASP A 8 -14.99 -2.51 1.49
N PHE A 9 -14.68 -2.49 0.19
CA PHE A 9 -15.68 -2.48 -0.86
C PHE A 9 -16.51 -3.78 -0.82
N TYR A 10 -15.84 -4.95 -0.74
CA TYR A 10 -16.44 -6.25 -0.39
C TYR A 10 -15.46 -7.11 0.41
N LEU A 11 -15.94 -7.80 1.44
CA LEU A 11 -15.09 -8.46 2.43
C LEU A 11 -14.50 -9.81 1.98
N ASP A 12 -15.16 -10.54 1.07
CA ASP A 12 -14.64 -11.85 0.64
C ASP A 12 -13.50 -11.70 -0.37
N GLU A 13 -12.36 -11.24 0.12
CA GLU A 13 -11.15 -11.03 -0.64
C GLU A 13 -9.91 -11.49 0.17
N TRP A 14 -8.74 -11.57 -0.48
CA TRP A 14 -7.56 -12.22 0.08
C TRP A 14 -7.05 -11.58 1.37
N HIS A 15 -6.96 -10.24 1.46
CA HIS A 15 -6.46 -9.54 2.67
C HIS A 15 -7.45 -9.70 3.82
N ALA A 16 -8.73 -9.45 3.58
CA ALA A 16 -9.76 -9.59 4.59
C ALA A 16 -9.89 -11.03 5.10
N ASN A 17 -9.63 -12.02 4.25
CA ASN A 17 -9.66 -13.44 4.62
C ASN A 17 -8.47 -13.87 5.49
N ASN A 18 -7.33 -13.17 5.43
CA ASN A 18 -6.09 -13.56 6.12
C ASN A 18 -5.74 -12.66 7.33
N TYR A 19 -5.91 -11.36 7.20
CA TYR A 19 -5.48 -10.40 8.24
C TYR A 19 -6.07 -10.65 9.63
N PRO A 20 -7.33 -11.08 9.82
CA PRO A 20 -7.87 -11.33 11.17
C PRO A 20 -7.05 -12.35 11.97
N ALA A 21 -6.66 -13.46 11.32
CA ALA A 21 -5.85 -14.49 11.96
C ALA A 21 -4.42 -13.99 12.24
N TRP A 22 -3.78 -13.36 11.25
CA TRP A 22 -2.42 -12.86 11.36
C TRP A 22 -2.26 -11.76 12.41
N ILE A 23 -3.21 -10.82 12.51
CA ILE A 23 -3.21 -9.76 13.53
C ILE A 23 -3.36 -10.38 14.92
N ARG A 24 -4.24 -11.35 15.07
CA ARG A 24 -4.44 -12.03 16.36
C ARG A 24 -3.17 -12.76 16.81
N GLU A 25 -2.50 -13.45 15.89
CA GLU A 25 -1.23 -14.13 16.14
C GLU A 25 -0.12 -13.15 16.47
N ALA A 26 0.12 -12.14 15.63
CA ALA A 26 1.20 -11.16 15.81
C ALA A 26 1.01 -10.30 17.08
N SER A 27 -0.24 -10.08 17.51
CA SER A 27 -0.53 -9.35 18.75
C SER A 27 -0.58 -10.23 19.99
N ASN A 28 -0.31 -11.54 19.89
CA ASN A 28 -0.48 -12.51 20.99
C ASN A 28 -1.89 -12.44 21.60
N GLY A 29 -2.92 -12.18 20.80
CA GLY A 29 -4.32 -12.07 21.22
C GLY A 29 -4.68 -10.76 21.91
N GLU A 30 -3.79 -9.75 21.91
CA GLU A 30 -4.10 -8.42 22.46
C GLU A 30 -5.02 -7.60 21.55
N MET A 31 -5.09 -7.95 20.26
CA MET A 31 -5.92 -7.30 19.26
C MET A 31 -6.75 -8.31 18.47
N GLU A 32 -7.95 -7.89 18.06
CA GLU A 32 -8.81 -8.69 17.21
C GLU A 32 -9.57 -7.81 16.21
N VAL A 33 -9.86 -8.35 15.04
CA VAL A 33 -10.87 -7.78 14.15
C VAL A 33 -12.24 -8.11 14.72
N ALA A 34 -12.86 -7.14 15.37
CA ALA A 34 -14.13 -7.33 16.09
C ALA A 34 -15.35 -6.92 15.24
N TYR A 35 -15.14 -6.00 14.31
CA TYR A 35 -16.19 -5.39 13.49
C TYR A 35 -15.81 -5.37 12.03
N ALA A 36 -16.79 -5.50 11.13
CA ALA A 36 -16.57 -5.39 9.70
C ALA A 36 -17.72 -4.67 8.98
N TYR A 37 -17.38 -3.90 7.97
CA TYR A 37 -18.29 -3.23 7.05
C TYR A 37 -17.85 -3.52 5.62
N GLY A 38 -18.70 -4.17 4.83
CA GLY A 38 -18.56 -4.32 3.38
C GLY A 38 -19.59 -3.41 2.71
N MET A 39 -19.12 -2.55 1.78
CA MET A 39 -19.99 -1.62 1.06
C MET A 39 -20.99 -2.37 0.18
N ILE A 40 -20.56 -3.47 -0.42
CA ILE A 40 -21.40 -4.41 -1.19
C ILE A 40 -21.12 -5.85 -0.79
N ASP A 41 -21.95 -6.78 -1.22
CA ASP A 41 -21.64 -8.22 -1.19
C ASP A 41 -20.64 -8.56 -2.29
N SER A 42 -19.91 -9.68 -2.16
CA SER A 42 -18.92 -10.08 -3.16
C SER A 42 -19.54 -10.19 -4.56
N PRO A 43 -19.04 -9.44 -5.56
CA PRO A 43 -19.62 -9.41 -6.90
C PRO A 43 -19.30 -10.67 -7.72
N HIS A 44 -18.38 -11.53 -7.26
CA HIS A 44 -17.87 -12.69 -8.00
C HIS A 44 -18.44 -14.02 -7.48
N GLY A 45 -19.65 -14.00 -6.92
CA GLY A 45 -20.29 -15.21 -6.38
C GLY A 45 -19.65 -15.75 -5.10
N GLY A 46 -18.84 -14.92 -4.42
CA GLY A 46 -18.28 -15.19 -3.10
C GLY A 46 -19.31 -14.98 -1.98
N LEU A 47 -18.83 -14.88 -0.76
CA LEU A 47 -19.67 -14.70 0.41
C LEU A 47 -20.31 -13.31 0.43
N THR A 48 -21.58 -13.23 0.86
CA THR A 48 -22.16 -11.95 1.25
C THR A 48 -21.43 -11.40 2.47
N THR A 49 -21.51 -10.10 2.70
CA THR A 49 -20.95 -9.45 3.90
C THR A 49 -21.44 -10.15 5.19
N ALA A 50 -22.71 -10.51 5.24
CA ALA A 50 -23.28 -11.21 6.40
C ALA A 50 -22.68 -12.61 6.59
N ALA A 51 -22.58 -13.41 5.52
CA ALA A 51 -22.02 -14.75 5.56
C ALA A 51 -20.51 -14.74 5.87
N TRP A 52 -19.77 -13.74 5.38
CA TRP A 52 -18.37 -13.54 5.72
C TRP A 52 -18.20 -13.24 7.22
N CYS A 53 -19.00 -12.33 7.76
CA CYS A 53 -18.97 -11.97 9.18
C CYS A 53 -19.31 -13.19 10.07
N GLU A 54 -20.32 -13.97 9.71
CA GLU A 54 -20.67 -15.21 10.41
C GLU A 54 -19.52 -16.23 10.38
N LYS A 55 -18.93 -16.46 9.22
CA LYS A 55 -17.80 -17.41 9.03
C LYS A 55 -16.59 -17.06 9.91
N TYR A 56 -16.26 -15.79 10.05
CA TYR A 56 -15.10 -15.35 10.83
C TYR A 56 -15.44 -14.96 12.28
N GLY A 57 -16.70 -15.02 12.69
CA GLY A 57 -17.15 -14.63 14.04
C GLY A 57 -16.99 -13.14 14.32
N ILE A 58 -17.08 -12.30 13.27
CA ILE A 58 -16.87 -10.84 13.31
C ILE A 58 -18.25 -10.15 13.25
N ALA A 59 -18.48 -9.15 14.10
CA ALA A 59 -19.75 -8.44 14.10
C ALA A 59 -19.89 -7.51 12.89
N ARG A 60 -20.98 -7.67 12.13
CA ARG A 60 -21.30 -6.81 10.99
C ARG A 60 -21.76 -5.43 11.47
N CYS A 61 -21.20 -4.37 10.89
CA CYS A 61 -21.71 -3.00 11.00
C CYS A 61 -22.49 -2.61 9.75
N GLN A 62 -23.46 -1.69 9.91
CA GLN A 62 -24.35 -1.26 8.84
C GLN A 62 -23.90 0.07 8.20
N SER A 63 -22.99 0.81 8.84
CA SER A 63 -22.47 2.06 8.31
C SER A 63 -21.03 2.31 8.73
N LEU A 64 -20.37 3.26 8.05
CA LEU A 64 -19.03 3.72 8.37
C LEU A 64 -18.97 4.43 9.74
N GLU A 65 -20.02 5.13 10.11
CA GLU A 65 -20.15 5.77 11.43
C GLU A 65 -20.18 4.71 12.53
N GLU A 66 -21.01 3.69 12.37
CA GLU A 66 -21.15 2.61 13.37
C GLU A 66 -19.84 1.89 13.61
N ILE A 67 -19.13 1.47 12.52
CA ILE A 67 -17.86 0.76 12.67
C ILE A 67 -16.78 1.66 13.25
N THR A 68 -16.76 2.94 12.85
CA THR A 68 -15.80 3.92 13.36
C THR A 68 -16.01 4.18 14.86
N GLU A 69 -17.27 4.29 15.32
CA GLU A 69 -17.59 4.48 16.73
C GLU A 69 -17.16 3.28 17.59
N LYS A 70 -17.50 2.07 17.15
CA LYS A 70 -17.29 0.83 17.90
C LYS A 70 -15.83 0.36 17.98
N SER A 71 -14.99 0.80 17.05
CA SER A 71 -13.60 0.31 16.92
C SER A 71 -12.60 1.20 17.65
N ASP A 72 -11.52 0.63 18.16
CA ASP A 72 -10.38 1.36 18.74
C ASP A 72 -9.40 1.83 17.65
N CYS A 73 -9.31 1.10 16.55
CA CYS A 73 -8.51 1.40 15.35
C CYS A 73 -9.16 0.76 14.11
N LEU A 74 -8.79 1.22 12.93
CA LEU A 74 -9.46 0.84 11.70
C LEU A 74 -8.47 0.45 10.59
N ILE A 75 -8.88 -0.51 9.78
CA ILE A 75 -8.22 -0.90 8.53
C ILE A 75 -9.21 -0.68 7.40
N VAL A 76 -8.83 0.14 6.42
CA VAL A 76 -9.58 0.32 5.18
C VAL A 76 -8.85 -0.45 4.10
N ILE A 77 -9.41 -1.60 3.70
CA ILE A 77 -8.88 -2.45 2.65
C ILE A 77 -9.77 -2.20 1.44
N SER A 78 -9.38 -1.33 0.56
CA SER A 78 -10.23 -1.11 -0.58
C SER A 78 -9.57 -1.57 -1.86
N ARG A 79 -10.37 -2.20 -2.68
CA ARG A 79 -10.05 -2.50 -4.06
C ARG A 79 -10.68 -1.47 -4.98
N MET A 80 -10.30 -1.55 -6.26
CA MET A 80 -11.07 -0.94 -7.33
C MET A 80 -12.47 -1.57 -7.38
N ASN A 81 -13.47 -0.77 -7.66
CA ASN A 81 -14.81 -1.27 -7.96
C ASN A 81 -14.83 -2.02 -9.30
N GLU A 82 -15.99 -2.54 -9.69
CA GLU A 82 -16.19 -3.27 -10.95
C GLU A 82 -15.83 -2.45 -12.21
N LYS A 83 -15.75 -1.12 -12.08
CA LYS A 83 -15.38 -0.20 -13.17
C LYS A 83 -13.89 0.19 -13.12
N ASN A 84 -13.07 -0.49 -12.31
CA ASN A 84 -11.69 -0.14 -12.00
C ASN A 84 -11.52 1.27 -11.40
N GLU A 85 -12.53 1.77 -10.70
CA GLU A 85 -12.46 3.03 -9.97
C GLU A 85 -12.05 2.76 -8.51
N MET A 86 -11.12 3.54 -7.99
CA MET A 86 -10.72 3.43 -6.59
C MET A 86 -11.80 4.00 -5.68
N VAL A 87 -12.19 3.23 -4.66
CA VAL A 87 -13.25 3.60 -3.71
C VAL A 87 -12.71 4.02 -2.34
N ASN A 88 -11.39 4.03 -2.15
CA ASN A 88 -10.74 4.37 -0.88
C ASN A 88 -11.19 5.70 -0.32
N GLU A 89 -11.23 6.77 -1.13
CA GLU A 89 -11.62 8.10 -0.66
C GLU A 89 -13.02 8.05 0.01
N GLY A 90 -13.99 7.37 -0.61
CA GLY A 90 -15.34 7.24 -0.06
C GLY A 90 -15.41 6.41 1.23
N LEU A 91 -14.51 5.44 1.42
CA LEU A 91 -14.52 4.53 2.56
C LEU A 91 -13.68 5.03 3.74
N CYS A 92 -12.64 5.85 3.51
CA CYS A 92 -11.72 6.24 4.56
C CYS A 92 -12.02 7.62 5.20
N LEU A 93 -12.79 8.52 4.58
CA LEU A 93 -12.95 9.88 5.08
C LEU A 93 -13.64 9.96 6.46
N ILE A 94 -14.61 9.08 6.76
CA ILE A 94 -15.25 9.03 8.08
C ILE A 94 -14.27 8.47 9.12
N PRO A 95 -13.62 7.30 8.91
CA PRO A 95 -12.54 6.83 9.77
C PRO A 95 -11.46 7.86 10.04
N LEU A 96 -10.99 8.57 9.02
CA LEU A 96 -9.92 9.57 9.14
C LEU A 96 -10.30 10.83 9.93
N ARG A 97 -11.58 11.05 10.21
CA ARG A 97 -12.05 12.13 11.09
C ARG A 97 -12.16 11.72 12.55
N SER A 98 -11.88 10.47 12.89
CA SER A 98 -12.16 9.92 14.21
C SER A 98 -11.07 10.21 15.26
N GLY A 99 -9.87 10.61 14.88
CA GLY A 99 -8.71 10.70 15.77
C GLY A 99 -8.12 9.35 16.17
N LYS A 100 -8.70 8.23 15.72
CA LYS A 100 -8.23 6.87 16.01
C LYS A 100 -7.20 6.42 14.98
N PRO A 101 -6.23 5.53 15.27
CA PRO A 101 -5.29 5.02 14.29
C PRO A 101 -6.02 4.34 13.11
N VAL A 102 -5.68 4.75 11.88
CA VAL A 102 -6.27 4.22 10.63
C VAL A 102 -5.17 3.79 9.68
N TYR A 103 -5.18 2.53 9.28
CA TYR A 103 -4.41 2.06 8.14
C TYR A 103 -5.30 2.03 6.89
N VAL A 104 -4.83 2.62 5.81
CA VAL A 104 -5.50 2.57 4.50
C VAL A 104 -4.62 1.79 3.53
N ASP A 105 -5.13 0.68 3.01
CA ASP A 105 -4.34 -0.23 2.20
C ASP A 105 -3.93 0.38 0.83
N LYS A 106 -2.93 -0.23 0.22
CA LYS A 106 -2.49 0.06 -1.16
C LYS A 106 -3.60 -0.39 -2.16
N THR A 107 -3.78 0.12 -3.35
CA THR A 107 -3.15 1.33 -3.86
C THR A 107 -3.91 2.53 -3.31
N PHE A 108 -3.35 3.29 -2.47
CA PHE A 108 -3.96 4.30 -1.60
C PHE A 108 -4.96 5.25 -2.30
N ALA A 109 -4.61 5.72 -3.51
CA ALA A 109 -5.42 6.66 -4.27
C ALA A 109 -5.15 6.53 -5.79
N PRO A 110 -6.05 7.03 -6.67
CA PRO A 110 -5.82 7.00 -8.11
C PRO A 110 -4.68 7.95 -8.54
N ASP A 111 -4.51 9.06 -7.83
CA ASP A 111 -3.58 10.13 -8.17
C ASP A 111 -3.11 10.90 -6.92
N TYR A 112 -2.11 11.78 -7.14
CA TYR A 112 -1.55 12.63 -6.09
C TYR A 112 -2.59 13.54 -5.43
N ALA A 113 -3.48 14.16 -6.21
CA ALA A 113 -4.43 15.14 -5.68
C ALA A 113 -5.44 14.48 -4.72
N THR A 114 -5.92 13.28 -5.06
CA THR A 114 -6.78 12.48 -4.20
C THR A 114 -6.03 12.02 -2.94
N ALA A 115 -4.79 11.55 -3.08
CA ALA A 115 -3.97 11.16 -1.94
C ALA A 115 -3.73 12.33 -0.97
N ALA A 116 -3.42 13.50 -1.50
CA ALA A 116 -3.22 14.71 -0.70
C ALA A 116 -4.50 15.12 0.06
N ARG A 117 -5.68 15.00 -0.57
CA ARG A 117 -6.97 15.26 0.11
C ARG A 117 -7.22 14.26 1.24
N ILE A 118 -6.94 12.97 1.03
CA ILE A 118 -7.11 11.93 2.04
C ILE A 118 -6.22 12.24 3.26
N PHE A 119 -4.93 12.48 3.06
CA PHE A 119 -4.03 12.84 4.15
C PHE A 119 -4.38 14.16 4.84
N ALA A 120 -4.82 15.16 4.09
CA ALA A 120 -5.25 16.44 4.66
C ALA A 120 -6.42 16.26 5.65
N VAL A 121 -7.36 15.34 5.39
CA VAL A 121 -8.44 15.02 6.33
C VAL A 121 -7.91 14.38 7.61
N ALA A 122 -6.97 13.44 7.50
CA ALA A 122 -6.34 12.81 8.65
C ALA A 122 -5.58 13.84 9.51
N GLU A 123 -4.78 14.70 8.88
CA GLU A 123 -3.99 15.73 9.54
C GLU A 123 -4.87 16.77 10.25
N GLN A 124 -5.93 17.26 9.59
CA GLN A 124 -6.89 18.21 10.18
C GLN A 124 -7.61 17.64 11.41
N SER A 125 -7.79 16.34 11.45
CA SER A 125 -8.46 15.62 12.55
C SER A 125 -7.49 15.08 13.60
N GLY A 126 -6.19 15.24 13.41
CA GLY A 126 -5.16 14.63 14.27
C GLY A 126 -5.21 13.11 14.28
N THR A 127 -5.70 12.49 13.20
CA THR A 127 -5.82 11.03 13.06
C THR A 127 -4.49 10.43 12.60
N PRO A 128 -3.83 9.58 13.38
CA PRO A 128 -2.67 8.83 12.92
C PRO A 128 -3.07 7.94 11.74
N CYS A 129 -2.41 8.11 10.59
CA CYS A 129 -2.74 7.38 9.38
C CYS A 129 -1.50 7.11 8.53
N TYR A 130 -1.44 5.95 7.88
CA TYR A 130 -0.49 5.67 6.82
C TYR A 130 -1.02 4.65 5.82
N SER A 131 -0.33 4.55 4.69
CA SER A 131 -0.51 3.52 3.66
C SER A 131 0.84 3.00 3.21
N THR A 132 0.94 1.73 2.86
CA THR A 132 2.17 1.12 2.37
C THR A 132 1.92 -0.19 1.65
N SER A 133 2.91 -0.64 0.88
CA SER A 133 3.01 -2.04 0.47
C SER A 133 3.74 -2.86 1.53
N ALA A 134 3.27 -4.06 1.80
CA ALA A 134 3.94 -5.00 2.69
C ALA A 134 5.41 -5.27 2.31
N LEU A 135 5.76 -5.16 1.02
CA LEU A 135 7.12 -5.38 0.53
C LEU A 135 8.16 -4.43 1.16
N ARG A 136 7.73 -3.25 1.64
CA ARG A 136 8.59 -2.31 2.38
C ARG A 136 9.27 -2.96 3.58
N PHE A 137 8.62 -3.94 4.20
CA PHE A 137 9.06 -4.58 5.45
C PHE A 137 9.88 -5.86 5.22
N ALA A 138 10.30 -6.12 3.98
CA ALA A 138 11.19 -7.24 3.71
C ALA A 138 12.51 -7.09 4.47
N GLU A 139 12.92 -8.14 5.19
CA GLU A 139 14.11 -8.16 6.03
C GLU A 139 15.39 -7.85 5.25
N GLU A 140 15.40 -8.19 3.96
CA GLU A 140 16.54 -7.97 3.06
C GLU A 140 16.87 -6.48 2.87
N TYR A 141 15.96 -5.57 3.17
CA TYR A 141 16.20 -4.12 3.12
C TYR A 141 16.77 -3.56 4.44
N ALA A 142 16.81 -4.37 5.51
CA ALA A 142 17.31 -3.91 6.77
C ALA A 142 18.82 -3.55 6.72
N GLY A 143 19.19 -2.46 7.39
CA GLY A 143 20.58 -2.03 7.50
C GLY A 143 21.23 -1.51 6.21
N ILE A 144 20.45 -1.25 5.15
CA ILE A 144 20.97 -0.59 3.95
C ILE A 144 21.25 0.88 4.27
N ASP A 145 22.51 1.32 4.06
CA ASP A 145 22.87 2.73 4.18
C ASP A 145 22.36 3.51 2.96
N THR A 146 21.20 4.13 3.13
CA THR A 146 20.51 4.87 2.05
C THR A 146 21.32 6.05 1.53
N GLY A 147 22.21 6.64 2.33
CA GLY A 147 23.08 7.74 1.92
C GLY A 147 24.16 7.36 0.90
N LYS A 148 24.41 6.06 0.72
CA LYS A 148 25.41 5.55 -0.22
C LYS A 148 24.82 5.01 -1.53
N ILE A 149 23.52 5.08 -1.72
CA ILE A 149 22.89 4.55 -2.94
C ILE A 149 23.07 5.54 -4.09
N ALA A 150 23.77 5.11 -5.13
CA ALA A 150 23.97 5.87 -6.35
C ALA A 150 22.90 5.62 -7.42
N ALA A 151 22.38 4.38 -7.50
CA ALA A 151 21.30 4.00 -8.41
C ALA A 151 20.52 2.79 -7.87
N ILE A 152 19.26 2.64 -8.31
CA ILE A 152 18.40 1.53 -7.94
C ILE A 152 17.66 0.98 -9.17
N SER A 153 17.49 -0.34 -9.23
CA SER A 153 16.70 -1.00 -10.26
C SER A 153 15.91 -2.14 -9.62
N THR A 154 14.60 -2.20 -9.88
CA THR A 154 13.73 -3.24 -9.33
C THR A 154 13.08 -4.06 -10.44
N PHE A 155 12.76 -5.32 -10.10
CA PHE A 155 11.95 -6.23 -10.91
C PHE A 155 10.82 -6.78 -10.06
N GLY A 156 9.66 -6.94 -10.66
CA GLY A 156 8.49 -7.50 -10.00
C GLY A 156 7.48 -8.08 -10.99
N PRO A 157 6.45 -8.78 -10.50
CA PRO A 157 5.44 -9.38 -11.34
C PRO A 157 4.40 -8.36 -11.82
N ASN A 158 3.65 -8.75 -12.84
CA ASN A 158 2.37 -8.20 -13.29
C ASN A 158 2.40 -6.75 -13.82
N ASP A 159 1.20 -6.19 -13.97
CA ASP A 159 0.90 -4.95 -14.68
C ASP A 159 1.36 -3.67 -13.95
N PRO A 160 1.55 -2.57 -14.70
CA PRO A 160 2.04 -1.33 -14.11
C PRO A 160 1.03 -0.63 -13.21
N ASP A 161 -0.27 -0.86 -13.39
CA ASP A 161 -1.31 -0.14 -12.66
C ASP A 161 -1.45 -0.66 -11.21
N THR A 162 -1.57 -1.99 -11.04
CA THR A 162 -1.87 -2.61 -9.75
C THR A 162 -0.62 -3.10 -9.00
N TYR A 163 0.48 -3.40 -9.71
CA TYR A 163 1.67 -4.01 -9.11
C TYR A 163 2.90 -3.10 -9.02
N SER A 164 3.00 -2.03 -9.79
CA SER A 164 4.15 -1.11 -9.67
C SER A 164 4.30 -0.51 -8.28
N ILE A 165 3.20 -0.36 -7.54
CA ILE A 165 3.19 0.12 -6.16
C ILE A 165 4.15 -0.65 -5.27
N HIS A 166 4.22 -1.98 -5.43
CA HIS A 166 5.11 -2.82 -4.63
C HIS A 166 6.59 -2.56 -4.92
N GLN A 167 6.94 -2.14 -6.15
CA GLN A 167 8.31 -1.77 -6.51
C GLN A 167 8.63 -0.31 -6.17
N LEU A 168 7.66 0.59 -6.33
CA LEU A 168 7.83 2.00 -5.96
C LEU A 168 8.06 2.19 -4.45
N GLU A 169 7.44 1.36 -3.63
CA GLU A 169 7.59 1.42 -2.17
C GLU A 169 9.05 1.29 -1.70
N PRO A 170 9.80 0.21 -2.01
CA PRO A 170 11.22 0.13 -1.64
C PRO A 170 12.08 1.16 -2.38
N ILE A 171 11.74 1.56 -3.62
CA ILE A 171 12.47 2.61 -4.32
C ILE A 171 12.41 3.92 -3.53
N MET A 172 11.22 4.38 -3.15
CA MET A 172 11.08 5.65 -2.42
C MET A 172 11.69 5.57 -1.03
N MET A 173 11.47 4.45 -0.33
CA MET A 173 12.06 4.18 0.98
C MET A 173 13.58 4.24 0.98
N LEU A 174 14.23 3.70 -0.06
CA LEU A 174 15.69 3.59 -0.14
C LEU A 174 16.34 4.83 -0.74
N MET A 175 15.73 5.44 -1.76
CA MET A 175 16.33 6.60 -2.44
C MET A 175 16.16 7.90 -1.67
N LYS A 176 15.13 8.04 -0.84
CA LYS A 176 14.89 9.23 0.02
C LYS A 176 14.90 10.56 -0.75
N THR A 177 14.54 10.55 -2.02
CA THR A 177 14.60 11.70 -2.91
C THR A 177 13.43 11.64 -3.89
N PRO A 178 12.73 12.76 -4.15
CA PRO A 178 11.62 12.79 -5.09
C PRO A 178 12.04 12.43 -6.53
N VAL A 179 11.18 11.73 -7.23
CA VAL A 179 11.28 11.53 -8.68
C VAL A 179 10.76 12.79 -9.38
N ARG A 180 11.47 13.26 -10.41
CA ARG A 180 11.10 14.42 -11.22
C ARG A 180 10.55 14.04 -12.58
N GLN A 181 11.06 12.97 -13.16
CA GLN A 181 10.65 12.53 -14.49
C GLN A 181 10.61 11.00 -14.56
N VAL A 182 9.71 10.51 -15.38
CA VAL A 182 9.58 9.10 -15.72
C VAL A 182 9.61 8.90 -17.24
N LEU A 183 10.12 7.77 -17.70
CA LEU A 183 10.03 7.33 -19.09
C LEU A 183 9.57 5.89 -19.11
N PHE A 184 8.47 5.61 -19.78
CA PHE A 184 7.92 4.27 -19.96
C PHE A 184 8.41 3.65 -21.26
N SER A 185 8.78 2.37 -21.21
CA SER A 185 9.08 1.55 -22.38
C SER A 185 8.58 0.13 -22.13
N GLY A 186 7.94 -0.47 -23.11
CA GLY A 186 7.45 -1.86 -23.00
C GLY A 186 6.15 -2.10 -23.75
N ASP A 187 5.61 -3.28 -23.55
CA ASP A 187 4.38 -3.76 -24.18
C ASP A 187 3.51 -4.57 -23.19
N SER A 188 2.66 -5.43 -23.72
CA SER A 188 1.76 -6.27 -22.90
C SER A 188 2.45 -7.46 -22.23
N THR A 189 3.73 -7.73 -22.48
CA THR A 189 4.48 -8.86 -21.92
C THR A 189 5.44 -8.43 -20.81
N TRP A 190 6.03 -7.25 -20.95
CA TRP A 190 6.91 -6.63 -19.98
C TRP A 190 6.96 -5.12 -20.17
N TYR A 191 7.33 -4.39 -19.13
CA TYR A 191 7.59 -2.95 -19.21
C TYR A 191 8.75 -2.56 -18.29
N THR A 192 9.39 -1.46 -18.64
CA THR A 192 10.37 -0.78 -17.79
C THR A 192 10.02 0.70 -17.70
N VAL A 193 10.13 1.25 -16.51
CA VAL A 193 10.02 2.69 -16.27
C VAL A 193 11.36 3.18 -15.76
N LEU A 194 11.97 4.11 -16.47
CA LEU A 194 13.15 4.85 -15.99
C LEU A 194 12.67 6.01 -15.10
N LEU A 195 13.39 6.22 -14.01
CA LEU A 195 13.12 7.25 -13.03
C LEU A 195 14.31 8.21 -12.96
N ARG A 196 14.05 9.52 -13.04
CA ARG A 196 15.05 10.55 -12.78
C ARG A 196 14.72 11.25 -11.48
N PHE A 197 15.60 11.15 -10.50
CA PHE A 197 15.44 11.76 -9.19
C PHE A 197 15.85 13.25 -9.19
N ALA A 198 15.37 14.00 -8.21
CA ALA A 198 15.63 15.44 -8.08
C ALA A 198 17.12 15.77 -7.89
N ASP A 199 17.90 14.85 -7.35
CA ASP A 199 19.35 14.99 -7.14
C ASP A 199 20.19 14.48 -8.33
N GLY A 200 19.55 14.09 -9.44
CA GLY A 200 20.20 13.62 -10.66
C GLY A 200 20.47 12.12 -10.69
N ARG A 201 20.27 11.38 -9.59
CA ARG A 201 20.37 9.92 -9.60
C ARG A 201 19.33 9.31 -10.53
N LEU A 202 19.58 8.08 -10.96
CA LEU A 202 18.68 7.32 -11.82
C LEU A 202 18.19 6.06 -11.11
N GLY A 203 16.98 5.65 -11.47
CA GLY A 203 16.41 4.38 -11.06
C GLY A 203 15.57 3.76 -12.17
N SER A 204 15.15 2.55 -11.95
CA SER A 204 14.19 1.88 -12.82
C SER A 204 13.35 0.86 -12.07
N LEU A 205 12.17 0.60 -12.59
CA LEU A 205 11.37 -0.57 -12.24
C LEU A 205 10.95 -1.32 -13.49
N THR A 206 10.92 -2.64 -13.41
CA THR A 206 10.54 -3.52 -14.50
C THR A 206 9.46 -4.49 -14.04
N GLY A 207 8.35 -4.56 -14.76
CA GLY A 207 7.29 -5.52 -14.54
C GLY A 207 7.28 -6.62 -15.60
N LEU A 208 7.18 -7.88 -15.17
CA LEU A 208 7.13 -9.06 -16.00
C LEU A 208 5.75 -9.71 -15.88
N MET A 209 4.94 -9.70 -16.96
CA MET A 209 3.55 -10.16 -16.93
C MET A 209 3.38 -11.66 -16.65
N GLY A 210 4.40 -12.46 -16.91
CA GLY A 210 4.41 -13.90 -16.61
C GLY A 210 4.74 -14.27 -15.15
N GLY A 211 4.93 -13.27 -14.30
CA GLY A 211 5.39 -13.45 -12.93
C GLY A 211 6.90 -13.30 -12.77
N SER A 212 7.33 -12.81 -11.62
CA SER A 212 8.73 -12.62 -11.23
C SER A 212 8.81 -12.55 -9.72
N PRO A 213 9.91 -13.00 -9.10
CA PRO A 213 10.20 -12.60 -7.72
C PRO A 213 10.42 -11.08 -7.66
N PHE A 214 10.25 -10.50 -6.48
CA PHE A 214 10.69 -9.12 -6.24
C PHE A 214 12.20 -9.10 -6.09
N ILE A 215 12.88 -8.35 -6.97
CA ILE A 215 14.33 -8.20 -7.00
C ILE A 215 14.65 -6.70 -6.93
N THR A 216 15.63 -6.34 -6.10
CA THR A 216 16.15 -4.98 -6.01
C THR A 216 17.67 -5.00 -6.20
N ASN A 217 18.15 -4.31 -7.22
CA ASN A 217 19.56 -4.07 -7.46
C ASN A 217 19.90 -2.65 -7.03
N ILE A 218 20.95 -2.51 -6.22
CA ILE A 218 21.38 -1.23 -5.68
C ILE A 218 22.86 -1.05 -6.04
N GLN A 219 23.19 0.04 -6.72
CA GLN A 219 24.57 0.49 -6.87
C GLN A 219 24.91 1.39 -5.67
N MET A 220 25.97 1.05 -4.98
CA MET A 220 26.48 1.80 -3.82
C MET A 220 27.96 2.12 -4.01
N ASP A 221 28.49 3.02 -3.18
CA ASP A 221 29.93 3.19 -3.06
C ASP A 221 30.57 1.85 -2.65
N GLY A 222 31.49 1.36 -3.47
CA GLY A 222 32.19 0.10 -3.19
C GLY A 222 31.58 -1.14 -3.84
N GLY A 223 30.46 -1.03 -4.60
CA GLY A 223 29.93 -2.16 -5.37
C GLY A 223 28.41 -2.19 -5.50
N ALA A 224 27.91 -3.23 -6.12
CA ALA A 224 26.49 -3.47 -6.28
C ALA A 224 25.97 -4.57 -5.34
N ARG A 225 24.72 -4.45 -4.91
CA ARG A 225 23.98 -5.50 -4.21
C ARG A 225 22.79 -5.93 -5.07
N CYS A 226 22.65 -7.24 -5.25
CA CYS A 226 21.45 -7.84 -5.84
C CYS A 226 20.67 -8.53 -4.72
N ILE A 227 19.45 -8.10 -4.51
CA ILE A 227 18.58 -8.53 -3.43
C ILE A 227 17.37 -9.21 -4.05
N THR A 228 17.19 -10.50 -3.80
CA THR A 228 15.93 -11.19 -4.08
C THR A 228 15.16 -11.30 -2.78
N VAL A 229 13.94 -10.78 -2.76
CA VAL A 229 13.09 -10.84 -1.56
C VAL A 229 12.54 -12.25 -1.39
N THR A 230 12.83 -12.86 -0.26
CA THR A 230 12.42 -14.22 0.12
C THR A 230 11.87 -14.30 1.54
N SER A 231 12.08 -13.25 2.35
CA SER A 231 11.56 -13.16 3.72
C SER A 231 10.03 -13.08 3.76
N ASP A 232 9.46 -13.37 4.92
CA ASP A 232 8.02 -13.17 5.18
C ASP A 232 7.72 -11.67 5.41
N PHE A 233 7.70 -10.92 4.34
CA PHE A 233 7.38 -9.47 4.40
C PHE A 233 5.92 -9.19 4.80
N PHE A 234 4.99 -10.14 4.63
CA PHE A 234 3.63 -9.97 5.14
C PHE A 234 3.59 -10.12 6.65
N GLY A 235 4.26 -11.11 7.22
CA GLY A 235 4.38 -11.23 8.67
C GLY A 235 5.04 -10.00 9.31
N ALA A 236 6.12 -9.50 8.69
CA ALA A 236 6.79 -8.28 9.12
C ALA A 236 5.87 -7.03 9.02
N PHE A 237 5.10 -6.90 7.94
CA PHE A 237 4.09 -5.84 7.81
C PHE A 237 3.02 -5.91 8.89
N ILE A 238 2.46 -7.09 9.16
CA ILE A 238 1.43 -7.27 10.19
C ILE A 238 1.98 -6.95 11.58
N ALA A 239 3.23 -7.31 11.86
CA ALA A 239 3.88 -6.94 13.13
C ALA A 239 3.99 -5.42 13.28
N GLU A 240 4.37 -4.71 12.21
CA GLU A 240 4.41 -3.24 12.19
C GLU A 240 3.01 -2.62 12.31
N LEU A 241 1.99 -3.19 11.66
CA LEU A 241 0.61 -2.74 11.78
C LEU A 241 0.07 -2.88 13.22
N VAL A 242 0.40 -3.98 13.89
CA VAL A 242 0.09 -4.20 15.32
C VAL A 242 0.79 -3.15 16.18
N GLU A 243 2.06 -2.86 15.91
CA GLU A 243 2.81 -1.83 16.65
C GLU A 243 2.25 -0.43 16.41
N PHE A 244 1.90 -0.08 15.19
CA PHE A 244 1.19 1.15 14.86
C PHE A 244 -0.12 1.27 15.66
N PHE A 245 -0.93 0.23 15.70
CA PHE A 245 -2.16 0.26 16.48
C PHE A 245 -1.92 0.31 18.00
N ARG A 246 -0.77 -0.14 18.47
CA ARG A 246 -0.39 -0.06 19.89
C ARG A 246 0.02 1.35 20.27
N THR A 247 0.85 1.99 19.46
CA THR A 247 1.57 3.25 19.78
C THR A 247 0.99 4.48 19.10
N ALA A 248 0.23 4.31 18.02
CA ALA A 248 -0.17 5.37 17.08
C ALA A 248 1.00 6.08 16.38
N GLU A 249 2.21 5.50 16.42
CA GLU A 249 3.38 6.06 15.75
C GLU A 249 3.35 5.72 14.26
N VAL A 250 3.39 6.76 13.42
CA VAL A 250 3.43 6.64 11.96
C VAL A 250 4.89 6.58 11.50
N LYS A 251 5.34 5.40 11.05
CA LYS A 251 6.72 5.18 10.56
C LYS A 251 6.86 5.32 9.04
N VAL A 252 5.75 5.37 8.32
CA VAL A 252 5.74 5.60 6.86
C VAL A 252 5.34 7.06 6.61
N PRO A 253 6.27 7.92 6.19
CA PRO A 253 5.98 9.34 5.96
C PRO A 253 4.92 9.53 4.85
N HIS A 254 3.97 10.44 5.05
CA HIS A 254 2.96 10.78 4.06
C HIS A 254 3.57 11.21 2.72
N GLU A 255 4.70 11.93 2.77
CA GLU A 255 5.41 12.41 1.60
C GLU A 255 5.89 11.27 0.70
N GLU A 256 6.29 10.12 1.27
CA GLU A 256 6.69 8.96 0.48
C GLU A 256 5.49 8.37 -0.26
N THR A 257 4.35 8.20 0.40
CA THR A 257 3.10 7.74 -0.24
C THR A 257 2.61 8.73 -1.31
N LEU A 258 2.67 10.03 -1.04
CA LEU A 258 2.33 11.08 -2.02
C LEU A 258 3.22 11.01 -3.25
N GLN A 259 4.54 10.84 -3.07
CA GLN A 259 5.47 10.65 -4.18
C GLN A 259 5.18 9.38 -4.97
N ILE A 260 4.86 8.27 -4.31
CA ILE A 260 4.49 7.02 -4.97
C ILE A 260 3.26 7.24 -5.86
N MET A 261 2.23 7.94 -5.38
CA MET A 261 1.03 8.24 -6.17
C MET A 261 1.32 9.16 -7.35
N ALA A 262 2.17 10.18 -7.17
CA ALA A 262 2.61 11.06 -8.26
C ALA A 262 3.36 10.28 -9.35
N VAL A 263 4.34 9.47 -8.95
CA VAL A 263 5.14 8.64 -9.88
C VAL A 263 4.27 7.64 -10.61
N ARG A 264 3.37 6.93 -9.89
CA ARG A 264 2.44 6.00 -10.50
C ARG A 264 1.52 6.70 -11.53
N GLY A 265 0.95 7.84 -11.17
CA GLY A 265 0.13 8.62 -12.09
C GLY A 265 0.88 9.04 -13.35
N ALA A 266 2.08 9.60 -13.21
CA ALA A 266 2.94 9.98 -14.33
C ALA A 266 3.35 8.77 -15.21
N MET A 267 3.69 7.64 -14.58
CA MET A 267 4.03 6.40 -15.28
C MET A 267 2.87 5.88 -16.15
N LEU A 268 1.65 5.87 -15.62
CA LEU A 268 0.46 5.44 -16.38
C LEU A 268 0.11 6.40 -17.52
N GLN A 269 0.44 7.70 -17.40
CA GLN A 269 0.34 8.62 -18.52
C GLN A 269 1.47 8.38 -19.54
N ALA A 270 2.72 8.19 -19.08
CA ALA A 270 3.87 7.90 -19.94
C ALA A 270 3.69 6.60 -20.75
N GLN A 271 2.92 5.63 -20.25
CA GLN A 271 2.54 4.43 -20.98
C GLN A 271 1.80 4.71 -22.28
N LYS A 272 1.09 5.85 -22.36
CA LYS A 272 0.37 6.26 -23.58
C LYS A 272 1.30 6.85 -24.64
N THR A 273 2.49 7.27 -24.25
CA THR A 273 3.53 7.86 -25.11
C THR A 273 4.90 7.26 -24.81
N PRO A 274 5.11 5.94 -25.09
CA PRO A 274 6.36 5.26 -24.75
C PRO A 274 7.59 5.95 -25.34
N GLY A 275 8.70 5.94 -24.60
CA GLY A 275 9.97 6.50 -25.04
C GLY A 275 10.09 8.03 -24.84
N VAL A 276 9.07 8.68 -24.25
CA VAL A 276 9.08 10.12 -23.96
C VAL A 276 9.18 10.35 -22.46
N TRP A 277 10.10 11.23 -22.03
CA TRP A 277 10.16 11.66 -20.64
C TRP A 277 8.94 12.50 -20.27
N MET A 278 8.34 12.20 -19.13
CA MET A 278 7.19 12.89 -18.57
C MET A 278 7.52 13.39 -17.16
N ASP A 279 7.14 14.61 -16.84
CA ASP A 279 7.29 15.19 -15.50
C ASP A 279 6.32 14.52 -14.51
N VAL A 280 6.78 14.42 -13.24
CA VAL A 280 6.03 13.87 -12.11
C VAL A 280 5.43 15.00 -11.29
#